data_d93d934ccff071f567aace73aefc8556
#
_entry.id   d93d934ccff071f567aace73aefc8556
#
_cell.length_a   1.000
_cell.length_b   1.000
_cell.length_c   1.000
_cell.angle_alpha   90.00
_cell.angle_beta   90.00
_cell.angle_gamma   90.00
#
_symmetry.space_group_name_H-M   'P 1'
#
loop_
_entity.id
_entity.type
_entity.pdbx_description
1 polymer ?
#
loop_
_entity_poly.entity_id
_entity_poly.type
_entity_poly.pdbx_seq_one_letter_code
_entity_poly.pdbx_strand_id
1 'polypeptide(L)'
;MNSFIEELKWRGLFADMMPGTDEQLDKEMTTAYIGFDPTADSLHIGSLIQIKILAHFQQHGHKPIALVGGATGMIGDPSGKSAERNLLDEDTLLHYVDCLKNQLSRFLDFSGSEPNKAELVNNYDWMKNISFLDFAKNVGKNITVNYMMAKDSVKKRLSGEAGVDGMSFTEFTYQLIQGYDFLHLYQNNGVKLQMGGSDQWGNITTGTELIRRKAQGEAFALTVPLITKADGSKFGKSESGENYWLDKKKTSPYKFYQFWLNATDEDAERFIKFYTFLWKEEIESLIEEHKTAPHERKLQKKLAEEVTAWVHGKDEYEKALKASEILFGRSTAEDLVSLDEETFLEVFDGVPQKEVVKNDVLGVNIIDLLSEKSGFLKSKSEATRELKGNAISVNKQKINDVYTANESDLIDGKFLLLQKGKKSYFIVKVI
;
A
#
# COMPACT_ATOMS: atom_id res chain seq x y z
N MET A 1 10.28 21.24 -17.75
CA MET A 1 9.52 20.42 -16.79
C MET A 1 8.34 21.24 -16.36
N ASN A 2 7.15 20.65 -16.29
CA ASN A 2 6.01 21.33 -15.69
C ASN A 2 6.33 21.62 -14.21
N SER A 3 5.72 22.65 -13.61
CA SER A 3 5.86 22.86 -12.16
C SER A 3 5.28 21.68 -11.38
N PHE A 4 5.69 21.50 -10.11
CA PHE A 4 5.15 20.44 -9.24
C PHE A 4 3.61 20.52 -9.16
N ILE A 5 3.05 21.71 -9.06
CA ILE A 5 1.59 21.92 -8.98
C ILE A 5 0.90 21.53 -10.31
N GLU A 6 1.49 21.83 -11.45
CA GLU A 6 0.95 21.42 -12.75
C GLU A 6 0.97 19.90 -12.92
N GLU A 7 2.04 19.25 -12.46
CA GLU A 7 2.13 17.79 -12.45
C GLU A 7 1.03 17.15 -11.59
N LEU A 8 0.81 17.67 -10.38
CA LEU A 8 -0.27 17.19 -9.51
C LEU A 8 -1.66 17.41 -10.13
N LYS A 9 -1.91 18.57 -10.73
CA LYS A 9 -3.18 18.87 -11.40
C LYS A 9 -3.43 17.93 -12.58
N TRP A 10 -2.42 17.73 -13.42
CA TRP A 10 -2.53 16.82 -14.56
C TRP A 10 -2.77 15.37 -14.12
N ARG A 11 -2.10 14.90 -13.08
CA ARG A 11 -2.30 13.56 -12.53
C ARG A 11 -3.65 13.39 -11.82
N GLY A 12 -4.36 14.47 -11.49
CA GLY A 12 -5.58 14.43 -10.67
C GLY A 12 -5.30 14.27 -9.18
N LEU A 13 -4.10 14.65 -8.75
CA LEU A 13 -3.63 14.58 -7.36
C LEU A 13 -3.64 15.94 -6.64
N PHE A 14 -4.31 16.92 -7.19
CA PHE A 14 -4.48 18.22 -6.57
C PHE A 14 -5.90 18.37 -5.99
N ALA A 15 -6.02 18.69 -4.70
CA ALA A 15 -7.30 18.99 -4.07
C ALA A 15 -7.42 20.47 -3.72
N ASP A 16 -6.51 21.00 -2.89
CA ASP A 16 -6.53 22.39 -2.45
C ASP A 16 -5.12 22.83 -2.02
N MET A 17 -4.87 24.15 -2.04
CA MET A 17 -3.66 24.75 -1.52
C MET A 17 -3.92 26.14 -0.95
N MET A 18 -3.07 26.60 -0.02
CA MET A 18 -3.11 27.98 0.44
C MET A 18 -2.63 28.93 -0.67
N PRO A 19 -3.20 30.16 -0.76
CA PRO A 19 -2.68 31.19 -1.66
C PRO A 19 -1.19 31.44 -1.42
N GLY A 20 -0.42 31.62 -2.49
CA GLY A 20 1.02 31.82 -2.43
C GLY A 20 1.87 30.56 -2.39
N THR A 21 1.24 29.36 -2.38
CA THR A 21 1.97 28.08 -2.37
C THR A 21 2.73 27.86 -3.68
N ASP A 22 2.11 28.13 -4.81
CA ASP A 22 2.71 28.02 -6.14
C ASP A 22 3.87 29.02 -6.33
N GLU A 23 3.67 30.27 -5.93
CA GLU A 23 4.72 31.29 -5.98
C GLU A 23 5.92 30.93 -5.10
N GLN A 24 5.69 30.34 -3.92
CA GLN A 24 6.76 29.86 -3.04
C GLN A 24 7.56 28.73 -3.70
N LEU A 25 6.87 27.78 -4.35
CA LEU A 25 7.52 26.64 -5.01
C LEU A 25 8.30 27.08 -6.27
N ASP A 26 7.78 28.04 -7.01
CA ASP A 26 8.47 28.59 -8.20
C ASP A 26 9.68 29.46 -7.83
N LYS A 27 9.64 30.08 -6.65
CA LYS A 27 10.67 31.03 -6.21
C LYS A 27 11.96 30.36 -5.77
N GLU A 28 11.87 29.25 -5.04
CA GLU A 28 13.06 28.61 -4.43
C GLU A 28 12.81 27.14 -4.11
N MET A 29 13.91 26.38 -3.95
CA MET A 29 13.82 25.05 -3.36
C MET A 29 13.11 25.14 -2.00
N THR A 30 11.97 24.52 -1.90
CA THR A 30 11.14 24.53 -0.69
C THR A 30 11.28 23.21 0.06
N THR A 31 11.37 23.26 1.38
CA THR A 31 11.29 22.06 2.23
C THR A 31 9.84 21.83 2.63
N ALA A 32 9.34 20.62 2.38
CA ALA A 32 7.99 20.21 2.78
C ALA A 32 7.99 18.89 3.54
N TYR A 33 6.92 18.63 4.29
CA TYR A 33 6.77 17.33 4.97
C TYR A 33 5.38 16.74 4.82
N ILE A 34 5.33 15.39 4.97
CA ILE A 34 4.12 14.61 5.18
C ILE A 34 4.32 13.75 6.43
N GLY A 35 3.30 13.66 7.28
CA GLY A 35 3.27 12.82 8.46
C GLY A 35 2.67 11.43 8.18
N PHE A 36 3.25 10.40 8.82
CA PHE A 36 2.83 9.00 8.78
C PHE A 36 2.70 8.47 10.20
N ASP A 37 1.47 8.32 10.68
CA ASP A 37 1.23 7.75 12.00
C ASP A 37 1.43 6.22 12.00
N PRO A 38 2.20 5.67 12.95
CA PRO A 38 2.51 4.25 13.04
C PRO A 38 1.34 3.46 13.66
N THR A 39 0.28 3.24 12.86
CA THR A 39 -0.91 2.51 13.27
C THR A 39 -0.80 0.99 13.10
N ALA A 40 0.28 0.54 12.47
CA ALA A 40 0.67 -0.85 12.26
C ALA A 40 2.18 -0.91 11.99
N ASP A 41 2.73 -2.13 12.01
CA ASP A 41 4.13 -2.41 11.66
C ASP A 41 4.42 -2.31 10.14
N SER A 42 3.48 -1.89 9.34
CA SER A 42 3.63 -1.63 7.89
C SER A 42 2.70 -0.52 7.45
N LEU A 43 3.13 0.25 6.46
CA LEU A 43 2.27 1.07 5.63
C LEU A 43 1.48 0.18 4.67
N HIS A 44 0.34 0.67 4.21
CA HIS A 44 -0.51 -0.01 3.24
C HIS A 44 -0.64 0.81 1.95
N ILE A 45 -1.26 0.21 0.95
CA ILE A 45 -1.40 0.82 -0.39
C ILE A 45 -2.10 2.20 -0.36
N GLY A 46 -2.97 2.46 0.64
CA GLY A 46 -3.58 3.78 0.82
C GLY A 46 -2.57 4.86 1.23
N SER A 47 -1.50 4.48 1.93
CA SER A 47 -0.41 5.41 2.30
C SER A 47 0.55 5.66 1.14
N LEU A 48 0.53 4.81 0.10
CA LEU A 48 1.47 4.87 -1.02
C LEU A 48 1.35 6.18 -1.80
N ILE A 49 0.15 6.77 -1.85
CA ILE A 49 -0.05 8.05 -2.53
C ILE A 49 0.71 9.19 -1.84
N GLN A 50 0.75 9.21 -0.50
CA GLN A 50 1.48 10.23 0.25
C GLN A 50 3.00 10.11 0.01
N ILE A 51 3.49 8.87 -0.06
CA ILE A 51 4.88 8.60 -0.42
C ILE A 51 5.17 9.06 -1.85
N LYS A 52 4.24 8.79 -2.79
CA LYS A 52 4.36 9.21 -4.20
C LYS A 52 4.44 10.73 -4.34
N ILE A 53 3.64 11.48 -3.55
CA ILE A 53 3.69 12.94 -3.53
C ILE A 53 5.06 13.44 -3.07
N LEU A 54 5.63 12.88 -1.98
CA LEU A 54 6.98 13.24 -1.54
C LEU A 54 8.04 12.92 -2.60
N ALA A 55 7.92 11.77 -3.28
CA ALA A 55 8.84 11.39 -4.35
C ALA A 55 8.75 12.34 -5.56
N HIS A 56 7.54 12.70 -6.00
CA HIS A 56 7.36 13.73 -7.04
C HIS A 56 7.90 15.08 -6.61
N PHE A 57 7.69 15.48 -5.36
CA PHE A 57 8.23 16.71 -4.80
C PHE A 57 9.77 16.76 -4.88
N GLN A 58 10.41 15.64 -4.52
CA GLN A 58 11.87 15.50 -4.64
C GLN A 58 12.34 15.57 -6.10
N GLN A 59 11.64 14.88 -7.03
CA GLN A 59 11.97 14.90 -8.45
C GLN A 59 11.85 16.29 -9.09
N HIS A 60 11.01 17.17 -8.53
CA HIS A 60 10.88 18.56 -8.95
C HIS A 60 11.89 19.49 -8.27
N GLY A 61 12.91 18.96 -7.61
CA GLY A 61 14.02 19.73 -7.02
C GLY A 61 13.74 20.28 -5.63
N HIS A 62 12.64 19.93 -4.99
CA HIS A 62 12.30 20.34 -3.64
C HIS A 62 12.72 19.30 -2.60
N LYS A 63 12.87 19.72 -1.34
CA LYS A 63 13.35 18.88 -0.25
C LYS A 63 12.19 18.24 0.54
N PRO A 64 11.97 16.90 0.44
CA PRO A 64 10.95 16.22 1.22
C PRO A 64 11.46 15.82 2.61
N ILE A 65 10.60 15.93 3.60
CA ILE A 65 10.74 15.31 4.93
C ILE A 65 9.61 14.30 5.12
N ALA A 66 9.96 13.05 5.43
CA ALA A 66 9.02 12.06 5.91
C ALA A 66 9.01 12.10 7.45
N LEU A 67 7.88 12.49 8.04
CA LEU A 67 7.72 12.52 9.49
C LEU A 67 7.00 11.25 9.95
N VAL A 68 7.62 10.47 10.83
CA VAL A 68 6.95 9.37 11.52
C VAL A 68 6.35 9.88 12.81
N GLY A 69 5.04 9.66 12.97
CA GLY A 69 4.26 10.20 14.08
C GLY A 69 4.36 9.40 15.37
N GLY A 70 5.57 9.26 15.95
CA GLY A 70 5.73 8.55 17.22
C GLY A 70 4.94 9.18 18.37
N ALA A 71 4.84 10.50 18.44
CA ALA A 71 4.01 11.17 19.45
C ALA A 71 2.53 11.23 19.03
N THR A 72 2.24 11.57 17.78
CA THR A 72 0.86 11.65 17.28
C THR A 72 0.19 10.27 17.24
N GLY A 73 0.95 9.20 17.01
CA GLY A 73 0.48 7.81 17.08
C GLY A 73 0.00 7.40 18.49
N MET A 74 0.53 8.03 19.55
CA MET A 74 0.05 7.83 20.94
C MET A 74 -1.32 8.48 21.19
N ILE A 75 -1.72 9.43 20.38
CA ILE A 75 -2.98 10.19 20.53
C ILE A 75 -4.05 9.66 19.57
N GLY A 76 -3.67 9.42 18.31
CA GLY A 76 -4.57 9.00 17.24
C GLY A 76 -5.31 10.14 16.56
N ASP A 77 -5.13 10.24 15.24
CA ASP A 77 -5.77 11.26 14.40
C ASP A 77 -7.29 11.01 14.31
N PRO A 78 -8.13 11.99 14.72
CA PRO A 78 -9.59 11.91 14.61
C PRO A 78 -10.10 12.21 13.20
N SER A 79 -9.27 12.72 12.29
CA SER A 79 -9.69 13.14 10.95
C SER A 79 -10.30 12.00 10.15
N GLY A 80 -11.50 12.21 9.61
CA GLY A 80 -12.23 11.21 8.83
C GLY A 80 -12.70 9.98 9.62
N LYS A 81 -12.72 10.02 10.97
CA LYS A 81 -13.15 8.93 11.85
C LYS A 81 -14.44 9.26 12.57
N SER A 82 -15.26 8.22 12.84
CA SER A 82 -16.48 8.30 13.61
C SER A 82 -16.33 7.87 15.08
N ALA A 83 -15.23 7.16 15.40
CA ALA A 83 -14.96 6.64 16.74
C ALA A 83 -13.49 6.86 17.12
N GLU A 84 -13.20 6.91 18.42
CA GLU A 84 -11.84 7.00 18.98
C GLU A 84 -11.04 5.74 18.67
N ARG A 85 -9.72 5.91 18.49
CA ARG A 85 -8.80 4.77 18.27
C ARG A 85 -8.40 4.13 19.60
N ASN A 86 -8.22 2.82 19.58
CA ASN A 86 -7.53 2.14 20.65
C ASN A 86 -6.05 2.57 20.64
N LEU A 87 -5.55 3.01 21.80
CA LEU A 87 -4.17 3.42 21.96
C LEU A 87 -3.28 2.17 22.03
N LEU A 88 -2.13 2.25 21.36
CA LEU A 88 -1.09 1.22 21.44
C LEU A 88 -0.24 1.42 22.70
N ASP A 89 0.33 0.35 23.22
CA ASP A 89 1.37 0.46 24.22
C ASP A 89 2.66 1.05 23.61
N GLU A 90 3.52 1.62 24.46
CA GLU A 90 4.70 2.36 24.03
C GLU A 90 5.70 1.47 23.26
N ASP A 91 5.92 0.23 23.71
CA ASP A 91 6.88 -0.69 23.08
C ASP A 91 6.41 -1.08 21.68
N THR A 92 5.13 -1.41 21.53
CA THR A 92 4.51 -1.71 20.23
C THR A 92 4.60 -0.50 19.29
N LEU A 93 4.32 0.69 19.80
CA LEU A 93 4.39 1.92 19.00
C LEU A 93 5.80 2.21 18.52
N LEU A 94 6.81 2.10 19.38
CA LEU A 94 8.23 2.29 19.03
C LEU A 94 8.68 1.27 17.98
N HIS A 95 8.25 0.02 18.11
CA HIS A 95 8.50 -0.99 17.09
C HIS A 95 7.89 -0.59 15.73
N TYR A 96 6.64 -0.10 15.71
CA TYR A 96 6.01 0.34 14.47
C TYR A 96 6.72 1.57 13.87
N VAL A 97 7.18 2.50 14.70
CA VAL A 97 8.00 3.64 14.25
C VAL A 97 9.23 3.16 13.47
N ASP A 98 9.95 2.17 13.98
CA ASP A 98 11.15 1.65 13.33
C ASP A 98 10.81 0.89 12.03
N CYS A 99 9.71 0.14 12.01
CA CYS A 99 9.22 -0.50 10.81
C CYS A 99 8.90 0.53 9.70
N LEU A 100 8.17 1.60 10.03
CA LEU A 100 7.82 2.64 9.08
C LEU A 100 9.05 3.41 8.56
N LYS A 101 10.01 3.72 9.44
CA LYS A 101 11.28 4.33 9.04
C LYS A 101 12.00 3.48 8.00
N ASN A 102 12.10 2.17 8.24
CA ASN A 102 12.74 1.24 7.32
C ASN A 102 12.00 1.13 5.98
N GLN A 103 10.67 1.23 5.97
CA GLN A 103 9.90 1.25 4.72
C GLN A 103 10.09 2.55 3.97
N LEU A 104 9.90 3.71 4.62
CA LEU A 104 10.00 5.02 3.99
C LEU A 104 11.38 5.30 3.39
N SER A 105 12.45 4.76 4.00
CA SER A 105 13.83 4.92 3.52
C SER A 105 14.08 4.31 2.12
N ARG A 106 13.17 3.50 1.59
CA ARG A 106 13.31 2.86 0.27
C ARG A 106 12.71 3.69 -0.86
N PHE A 107 11.87 4.68 -0.55
CA PHE A 107 11.05 5.38 -1.54
C PHE A 107 11.57 6.75 -1.94
N LEU A 108 12.45 7.34 -1.13
CA LEU A 108 13.03 8.66 -1.33
C LEU A 108 14.55 8.56 -1.36
N ASP A 109 15.21 9.53 -1.98
CA ASP A 109 16.67 9.60 -1.94
C ASP A 109 17.16 10.33 -0.68
N PHE A 110 17.70 9.55 0.25
CA PHE A 110 18.32 10.02 1.49
C PHE A 110 19.84 10.11 1.41
N SER A 111 20.44 9.53 0.36
CA SER A 111 21.89 9.30 0.26
C SER A 111 22.61 10.35 -0.58
N GLY A 112 21.90 11.10 -1.41
CA GLY A 112 22.47 12.07 -2.34
C GLY A 112 23.24 13.19 -1.68
N SER A 113 24.18 13.79 -2.42
CA SER A 113 24.84 15.04 -2.05
C SER A 113 24.02 16.28 -2.39
N GLU A 114 22.91 16.09 -3.09
CA GLU A 114 22.06 17.16 -3.56
C GLU A 114 21.35 17.89 -2.39
N PRO A 115 21.14 19.20 -2.50
CA PRO A 115 20.49 19.99 -1.45
C PRO A 115 19.08 19.50 -1.08
N ASN A 116 18.39 18.84 -2.01
CA ASN A 116 17.04 18.33 -1.86
C ASN A 116 16.96 16.85 -1.42
N LYS A 117 18.06 16.32 -0.86
CA LYS A 117 18.00 14.97 -0.27
C LYS A 117 16.92 14.91 0.81
N ALA A 118 16.22 13.78 0.86
CA ALA A 118 15.15 13.55 1.83
C ALA A 118 15.69 13.51 3.27
N GLU A 119 14.84 13.88 4.20
CA GLU A 119 15.07 13.66 5.65
C GLU A 119 13.94 12.80 6.22
N LEU A 120 14.28 12.03 7.25
CA LEU A 120 13.35 11.23 8.01
C LEU A 120 13.44 11.62 9.48
N VAL A 121 12.30 12.02 10.05
CA VAL A 121 12.22 12.53 11.42
C VAL A 121 11.12 11.82 12.21
N ASN A 122 11.22 11.85 13.55
CA ASN A 122 10.21 11.32 14.44
C ASN A 122 9.75 12.43 15.40
N ASN A 123 8.46 12.76 15.41
CA ASN A 123 7.95 13.82 16.28
C ASN A 123 8.06 13.49 17.78
N TYR A 124 8.22 12.21 18.16
CA TYR A 124 8.51 11.83 19.53
C TYR A 124 9.80 12.46 20.06
N ASP A 125 10.78 12.71 19.19
CA ASP A 125 12.11 13.25 19.61
C ASP A 125 12.01 14.63 20.23
N TRP A 126 11.07 15.47 19.78
CA TRP A 126 10.84 16.80 20.37
C TRP A 126 9.65 16.84 21.32
N MET A 127 8.62 15.98 21.13
CA MET A 127 7.43 16.01 21.97
C MET A 127 7.65 15.41 23.36
N LYS A 128 8.45 14.35 23.49
CA LYS A 128 8.67 13.64 24.77
C LYS A 128 9.18 14.51 25.92
N ASN A 129 9.85 15.62 25.61
CA ASN A 129 10.45 16.51 26.60
C ASN A 129 9.59 17.74 26.92
N ILE A 130 8.41 17.87 26.31
CA ILE A 130 7.52 19.00 26.54
C ILE A 130 6.54 18.66 27.67
N SER A 131 6.60 19.41 28.77
CA SER A 131 5.61 19.24 29.82
C SER A 131 4.21 19.72 29.35
N PHE A 132 3.14 19.15 29.94
CA PHE A 132 1.77 19.62 29.66
C PHE A 132 1.62 21.13 29.90
N LEU A 133 2.22 21.66 30.96
CA LEU A 133 2.14 23.09 31.28
C LEU A 133 2.87 23.94 30.23
N ASP A 134 4.03 23.48 29.76
CA ASP A 134 4.77 24.18 28.71
C ASP A 134 4.00 24.14 27.39
N PHE A 135 3.41 23.02 27.04
CA PHE A 135 2.56 22.89 25.85
C PHE A 135 1.34 23.81 25.90
N ALA A 136 0.59 23.79 27.00
CA ALA A 136 -0.57 24.65 27.20
C ALA A 136 -0.19 26.14 27.14
N LYS A 137 0.91 26.54 27.77
CA LYS A 137 1.41 27.92 27.80
C LYS A 137 1.97 28.36 26.45
N ASN A 138 2.78 27.51 25.78
CA ASN A 138 3.57 27.95 24.62
C ASN A 138 2.88 27.62 23.28
N VAL A 139 1.99 26.65 23.23
CA VAL A 139 1.24 26.24 22.05
C VAL A 139 -0.24 26.58 22.21
N GLY A 140 -0.92 26.04 23.21
CA GLY A 140 -2.36 26.19 23.42
C GLY A 140 -2.82 27.65 23.49
N LYS A 141 -2.05 28.53 24.13
CA LYS A 141 -2.36 29.98 24.23
C LYS A 141 -2.52 30.68 22.86
N ASN A 142 -1.84 30.17 21.83
CA ASN A 142 -1.82 30.80 20.51
C ASN A 142 -2.98 30.41 19.61
N ILE A 143 -3.73 29.36 19.93
CA ILE A 143 -4.88 28.87 19.14
C ILE A 143 -6.12 28.90 20.03
N THR A 144 -7.17 29.57 19.59
CA THR A 144 -8.40 29.68 20.38
C THR A 144 -9.24 28.42 20.25
N VAL A 145 -9.98 28.07 21.30
CA VAL A 145 -10.93 26.93 21.27
C VAL A 145 -11.96 27.10 20.15
N ASN A 146 -12.44 28.34 19.93
CA ASN A 146 -13.39 28.61 18.83
C ASN A 146 -12.81 28.29 17.45
N TYR A 147 -11.51 28.58 17.24
CA TYR A 147 -10.81 28.21 16.00
C TYR A 147 -10.73 26.69 15.83
N MET A 148 -10.42 25.96 16.90
CA MET A 148 -10.34 24.49 16.89
C MET A 148 -11.72 23.87 16.64
N MET A 149 -12.76 24.38 17.30
CA MET A 149 -14.14 23.89 17.13
C MET A 149 -14.73 24.19 15.75
N ALA A 150 -14.20 25.19 15.04
CA ALA A 150 -14.64 25.53 13.69
C ALA A 150 -14.19 24.54 12.60
N LYS A 151 -13.26 23.61 12.92
CA LYS A 151 -12.79 22.59 11.96
C LYS A 151 -13.88 21.56 11.67
N ASP A 152 -13.98 21.15 10.41
CA ASP A 152 -15.06 20.23 9.98
C ASP A 152 -14.99 18.87 10.66
N SER A 153 -13.79 18.33 10.90
CA SER A 153 -13.58 17.08 11.65
C SER A 153 -14.10 17.17 13.08
N VAL A 154 -13.90 18.32 13.74
CA VAL A 154 -14.39 18.58 15.11
C VAL A 154 -15.89 18.80 15.13
N LYS A 155 -16.43 19.64 14.21
CA LYS A 155 -17.87 19.89 14.11
C LYS A 155 -18.68 18.61 13.95
N LYS A 156 -18.25 17.71 13.05
CA LYS A 156 -18.93 16.42 12.81
C LYS A 156 -18.99 15.57 14.08
N ARG A 157 -17.92 15.52 14.87
CA ARG A 157 -17.86 14.74 16.12
C ARG A 157 -18.66 15.38 17.25
N LEU A 158 -18.82 16.71 17.25
CA LEU A 158 -19.59 17.44 18.26
C LEU A 158 -21.08 17.63 17.86
N SER A 159 -21.48 17.30 16.63
CA SER A 159 -22.86 17.51 16.14
C SER A 159 -23.89 16.64 16.82
N GLY A 160 -23.49 15.55 17.48
CA GLY A 160 -24.40 14.59 18.09
C GLY A 160 -25.23 13.76 17.10
N GLU A 161 -24.77 13.66 15.85
CA GLU A 161 -25.41 12.80 14.83
C GLU A 161 -25.36 11.34 15.26
N ALA A 162 -26.41 10.59 14.95
CA ALA A 162 -26.54 9.19 15.31
C ALA A 162 -25.39 8.36 14.66
N GLY A 163 -24.69 7.55 15.46
CA GLY A 163 -23.57 6.71 15.03
C GLY A 163 -22.21 7.43 15.02
N VAL A 164 -22.13 8.65 15.55
CA VAL A 164 -20.87 9.36 15.76
C VAL A 164 -20.64 9.55 17.26
N ASP A 165 -19.55 8.98 17.79
CA ASP A 165 -19.17 9.16 19.19
C ASP A 165 -18.69 10.60 19.43
N GLY A 166 -18.83 11.08 20.67
CA GLY A 166 -18.24 12.34 21.11
C GLY A 166 -16.70 12.34 20.91
N MET A 167 -16.07 13.50 21.06
CA MET A 167 -14.62 13.65 20.94
C MET A 167 -14.01 13.77 22.34
N SER A 168 -12.97 12.95 22.63
CA SER A 168 -12.22 13.09 23.86
C SER A 168 -11.32 14.32 23.84
N PHE A 169 -10.88 14.76 25.02
CA PHE A 169 -9.88 15.84 25.12
C PHE A 169 -8.59 15.45 24.38
N THR A 170 -8.19 14.21 24.44
CA THR A 170 -7.00 13.66 23.76
C THR A 170 -7.12 13.87 22.25
N GLU A 171 -8.19 13.39 21.62
CA GLU A 171 -8.45 13.58 20.19
C GLU A 171 -8.55 15.08 19.82
N PHE A 172 -9.21 15.89 20.66
CA PHE A 172 -9.35 17.32 20.41
C PHE A 172 -8.00 18.04 20.37
N THR A 173 -7.02 17.60 21.16
CA THR A 173 -5.66 18.19 21.18
C THR A 173 -4.79 17.76 20.00
N TYR A 174 -5.14 16.70 19.26
CA TYR A 174 -4.35 16.21 18.14
C TYR A 174 -3.97 17.30 17.13
N GLN A 175 -4.92 18.15 16.75
CA GLN A 175 -4.66 19.25 15.82
C GLN A 175 -3.61 20.27 16.33
N LEU A 176 -3.48 20.43 17.64
CA LEU A 176 -2.43 21.30 18.23
C LEU A 176 -1.07 20.61 18.21
N ILE A 177 -1.03 19.29 18.41
CA ILE A 177 0.21 18.51 18.40
C ILE A 177 0.78 18.50 16.98
N GLN A 178 -0.02 18.19 15.98
CA GLN A 178 0.39 18.25 14.57
C GLN A 178 0.75 19.68 14.15
N GLY A 179 0.02 20.70 14.63
CA GLY A 179 0.33 22.08 14.39
C GLY A 179 1.68 22.48 15.00
N TYR A 180 2.01 21.94 16.17
CA TYR A 180 3.32 22.16 16.80
C TYR A 180 4.45 21.46 16.04
N ASP A 181 4.22 20.26 15.48
CA ASP A 181 5.20 19.61 14.60
C ASP A 181 5.57 20.51 13.43
N PHE A 182 4.58 21.15 12.80
CA PHE A 182 4.85 22.08 11.71
C PHE A 182 5.65 23.30 12.18
N LEU A 183 5.29 23.90 13.32
CA LEU A 183 6.05 25.00 13.90
C LEU A 183 7.49 24.61 14.23
N HIS A 184 7.67 23.42 14.83
CA HIS A 184 9.00 22.89 15.16
C HIS A 184 9.88 22.73 13.92
N LEU A 185 9.33 22.06 12.89
CA LEU A 185 10.03 21.84 11.63
C LEU A 185 10.28 23.16 10.86
N TYR A 186 9.35 24.11 10.93
CA TYR A 186 9.55 25.45 10.39
C TYR A 186 10.77 26.15 11.02
N GLN A 187 10.86 26.10 12.35
CA GLN A 187 11.93 26.78 13.09
C GLN A 187 13.29 26.08 13.01
N ASN A 188 13.33 24.76 12.94
CA ASN A 188 14.56 23.97 13.05
C ASN A 188 15.04 23.35 11.73
N ASN A 189 14.12 23.06 10.80
CA ASN A 189 14.43 22.39 9.53
C ASN A 189 14.10 23.25 8.30
N GLY A 190 13.64 24.50 8.48
CA GLY A 190 13.28 25.39 7.39
C GLY A 190 12.08 24.94 6.57
N VAL A 191 11.20 24.11 7.14
CA VAL A 191 9.98 23.62 6.47
C VAL A 191 9.00 24.77 6.28
N LYS A 192 8.61 25.01 5.02
CA LYS A 192 7.62 26.04 4.67
C LYS A 192 6.28 25.46 4.22
N LEU A 193 6.22 24.19 3.84
CA LEU A 193 5.03 23.56 3.30
C LEU A 193 4.70 22.26 4.06
N GLN A 194 3.45 22.10 4.47
CA GLN A 194 2.92 20.80 4.88
C GLN A 194 1.97 20.27 3.81
N MET A 195 2.12 19.00 3.46
CA MET A 195 1.25 18.30 2.51
C MET A 195 0.53 17.16 3.20
N GLY A 196 -0.63 16.75 2.67
CA GLY A 196 -1.43 15.65 3.22
C GLY A 196 -2.67 15.33 2.41
N GLY A 197 -3.50 14.40 2.87
CA GLY A 197 -4.82 14.16 2.31
C GLY A 197 -5.77 15.33 2.58
N SER A 198 -6.84 15.44 1.81
CA SER A 198 -7.82 16.52 1.97
C SER A 198 -8.51 16.52 3.34
N ASP A 199 -8.56 15.36 4.02
CA ASP A 199 -9.02 15.23 5.40
C ASP A 199 -8.10 15.92 6.43
N GLN A 200 -6.84 16.17 6.06
CA GLN A 200 -5.82 16.81 6.90
C GLN A 200 -5.83 18.34 6.84
N TRP A 201 -6.63 18.96 5.97
CA TRP A 201 -6.67 20.42 5.79
C TRP A 201 -6.80 21.19 7.10
N GLY A 202 -7.68 20.74 7.98
CA GLY A 202 -7.92 21.36 9.30
C GLY A 202 -6.69 21.32 10.20
N ASN A 203 -5.99 20.18 10.26
CA ASN A 203 -4.78 20.02 11.05
C ASN A 203 -3.62 20.84 10.47
N ILE A 204 -3.41 20.77 9.16
CA ILE A 204 -2.34 21.51 8.45
C ILE A 204 -2.50 23.02 8.65
N THR A 205 -3.71 23.55 8.47
CA THR A 205 -3.98 24.99 8.64
C THR A 205 -3.89 25.46 10.10
N THR A 206 -4.01 24.56 11.08
CA THR A 206 -3.70 24.88 12.48
C THR A 206 -2.20 25.14 12.65
N GLY A 207 -1.35 24.39 11.94
CA GLY A 207 0.10 24.60 11.93
C GLY A 207 0.49 25.93 11.29
N THR A 208 -0.07 26.28 10.12
CA THR A 208 0.19 27.55 9.46
C THR A 208 -0.23 28.75 10.33
N GLU A 209 -1.39 28.63 10.99
CA GLU A 209 -1.87 29.67 11.92
C GLU A 209 -0.97 29.80 13.15
N LEU A 210 -0.46 28.69 13.68
CA LEU A 210 0.47 28.71 14.81
C LEU A 210 1.80 29.37 14.43
N ILE A 211 2.34 29.08 13.24
CA ILE A 211 3.55 29.72 12.70
C ILE A 211 3.32 31.21 12.55
N ARG A 212 2.20 31.63 11.96
CA ARG A 212 1.84 33.04 11.78
C ARG A 212 1.79 33.78 13.11
N ARG A 213 1.15 33.21 14.14
CA ARG A 213 0.96 33.89 15.44
C ARG A 213 2.21 33.87 16.29
N LYS A 214 2.93 32.76 16.33
CA LYS A 214 4.05 32.57 17.26
C LYS A 214 5.41 32.92 16.66
N ALA A 215 5.64 32.58 15.39
CA ALA A 215 6.89 32.84 14.71
C ALA A 215 6.84 34.09 13.81
N GLN A 216 5.67 34.73 13.63
CA GLN A 216 5.44 35.81 12.68
C GLN A 216 5.94 35.48 11.26
N GLY A 217 5.90 34.21 10.93
CA GLY A 217 6.36 33.65 9.68
C GLY A 217 5.21 33.30 8.73
N GLU A 218 5.57 32.91 7.51
CA GLU A 218 4.69 32.44 6.48
C GLU A 218 4.95 30.96 6.21
N ALA A 219 3.89 30.18 6.16
CA ALA A 219 3.93 28.76 5.85
C ALA A 219 2.67 28.35 5.07
N PHE A 220 2.79 27.31 4.28
CA PHE A 220 1.84 26.93 3.25
C PHE A 220 1.26 25.53 3.50
N ALA A 221 0.11 25.26 2.88
CA ALA A 221 -0.59 23.99 2.92
C ALA A 221 -0.95 23.55 1.51
N LEU A 222 -0.82 22.25 1.24
CA LEU A 222 -1.26 21.61 0.02
C LEU A 222 -1.90 20.28 0.36
N THR A 223 -3.07 19.98 -0.21
CA THR A 223 -3.75 18.72 -0.02
C THR A 223 -4.03 18.00 -1.33
N VAL A 224 -4.03 16.68 -1.23
CA VAL A 224 -4.37 15.76 -2.32
C VAL A 224 -5.70 15.07 -2.03
N PRO A 225 -6.45 14.65 -3.06
CA PRO A 225 -7.73 13.98 -2.84
C PRO A 225 -7.55 12.65 -2.10
N LEU A 226 -8.56 12.27 -1.32
CA LEU A 226 -8.66 10.90 -0.79
C LEU A 226 -8.95 9.95 -1.95
N ILE A 227 -8.13 8.90 -2.06
CA ILE A 227 -8.27 7.94 -3.15
C ILE A 227 -9.42 6.96 -2.85
N THR A 228 -10.34 6.86 -3.78
CA THR A 228 -11.43 5.88 -3.83
C THR A 228 -11.35 5.11 -5.13
N LYS A 229 -11.99 3.96 -5.21
CA LYS A 229 -12.25 3.30 -6.49
C LYS A 229 -13.25 4.12 -7.32
N ALA A 230 -13.35 3.84 -8.61
CA ALA A 230 -14.29 4.54 -9.52
C ALA A 230 -15.75 4.40 -9.09
N ASP A 231 -16.11 3.28 -8.48
CA ASP A 231 -17.44 3.03 -7.91
C ASP A 231 -17.69 3.74 -6.55
N GLY A 232 -16.74 4.54 -6.08
CA GLY A 232 -16.80 5.26 -4.80
C GLY A 232 -16.46 4.41 -3.57
N SER A 233 -16.18 3.12 -3.74
CA SER A 233 -15.80 2.25 -2.63
C SER A 233 -14.37 2.55 -2.13
N LYS A 234 -14.07 2.07 -0.91
CA LYS A 234 -12.76 2.31 -0.29
C LYS A 234 -11.64 1.63 -1.09
N PHE A 235 -10.62 2.42 -1.41
CA PHE A 235 -9.39 1.93 -2.02
C PHE A 235 -8.49 1.23 -1.00
N GLY A 236 -7.75 0.20 -1.46
CA GLY A 236 -6.70 -0.46 -0.66
C GLY A 236 -7.16 -1.55 0.29
N LYS A 237 -8.41 -2.00 0.18
CA LYS A 237 -8.92 -3.15 0.92
C LYS A 237 -9.36 -4.27 -0.02
N SER A 238 -9.17 -5.52 0.43
CA SER A 238 -9.74 -6.71 -0.21
C SER A 238 -11.26 -6.74 -0.04
N GLU A 239 -11.93 -7.66 -0.72
CA GLU A 239 -13.37 -7.92 -0.52
C GLU A 239 -13.68 -8.37 0.91
N SER A 240 -12.75 -9.06 1.57
CA SER A 240 -12.83 -9.44 2.99
C SER A 240 -12.53 -8.27 3.96
N GLY A 241 -12.17 -7.10 3.46
CA GLY A 241 -11.87 -5.90 4.26
C GLY A 241 -10.42 -5.80 4.76
N GLU A 242 -9.54 -6.70 4.37
CA GLU A 242 -8.11 -6.69 4.74
C GLU A 242 -7.35 -5.64 3.93
N ASN A 243 -6.31 -5.04 4.54
CA ASN A 243 -5.45 -4.09 3.86
C ASN A 243 -4.44 -4.79 2.95
N TYR A 244 -4.11 -4.17 1.82
CA TYR A 244 -2.91 -4.51 1.04
C TYR A 244 -1.72 -3.75 1.60
N TRP A 245 -0.80 -4.49 2.22
CA TRP A 245 0.37 -3.95 2.91
C TRP A 245 1.56 -3.76 1.97
N LEU A 246 2.44 -2.82 2.30
CA LEU A 246 3.71 -2.62 1.57
C LEU A 246 4.81 -3.58 2.05
N ASP A 247 4.63 -4.23 3.21
CA ASP A 247 5.52 -5.29 3.67
C ASP A 247 5.17 -6.61 2.97
N LYS A 248 6.15 -7.19 2.27
CA LYS A 248 6.00 -8.46 1.55
C LYS A 248 5.67 -9.66 2.45
N LYS A 249 5.94 -9.58 3.77
CA LYS A 249 5.54 -10.60 4.73
C LYS A 249 4.05 -10.58 5.06
N LYS A 250 3.36 -9.46 4.81
CA LYS A 250 1.93 -9.29 5.07
C LYS A 250 1.07 -9.38 3.81
N THR A 251 1.57 -8.84 2.73
CA THR A 251 0.99 -8.98 1.40
C THR A 251 2.11 -9.30 0.44
N SER A 252 2.10 -10.51 -0.08
CA SER A 252 3.14 -10.95 -0.99
C SER A 252 3.22 -10.10 -2.26
N PRO A 253 4.37 -10.02 -2.91
CA PRO A 253 4.54 -9.33 -4.18
C PRO A 253 3.56 -9.85 -5.25
N TYR A 254 3.24 -11.13 -5.24
CA TYR A 254 2.23 -11.72 -6.13
C TYR A 254 0.82 -11.17 -5.86
N LYS A 255 0.33 -11.20 -4.60
CA LYS A 255 -0.98 -10.64 -4.23
C LYS A 255 -1.03 -9.13 -4.49
N PHE A 256 0.07 -8.43 -4.23
CA PHE A 256 0.22 -7.01 -4.51
C PHE A 256 0.14 -6.71 -6.02
N TYR A 257 0.84 -7.48 -6.85
CA TYR A 257 0.78 -7.41 -8.31
C TYR A 257 -0.64 -7.67 -8.82
N GLN A 258 -1.31 -8.73 -8.32
CA GLN A 258 -2.67 -9.07 -8.71
C GLN A 258 -3.68 -7.98 -8.37
N PHE A 259 -3.50 -7.25 -7.26
CA PHE A 259 -4.36 -6.12 -6.92
C PHE A 259 -4.40 -5.09 -8.04
N TRP A 260 -3.25 -4.70 -8.56
CA TRP A 260 -3.15 -3.71 -9.65
C TRP A 260 -3.58 -4.29 -10.98
N LEU A 261 -3.20 -5.52 -11.25
CA LEU A 261 -3.59 -6.22 -12.48
C LEU A 261 -5.11 -6.35 -12.59
N ASN A 262 -5.83 -6.53 -11.49
CA ASN A 262 -7.28 -6.72 -11.45
C ASN A 262 -8.08 -5.40 -11.33
N ALA A 263 -7.43 -4.25 -11.42
CA ALA A 263 -8.13 -2.96 -11.48
C ALA A 263 -9.10 -2.92 -12.68
N THR A 264 -10.24 -2.25 -12.51
CA THR A 264 -11.16 -1.97 -13.62
C THR A 264 -10.47 -1.07 -14.65
N ASP A 265 -11.00 -0.96 -15.85
CA ASP A 265 -10.40 -0.09 -16.88
C ASP A 265 -10.43 1.37 -16.43
N GLU A 266 -11.53 1.80 -15.81
CA GLU A 266 -11.68 3.16 -15.27
C GLU A 266 -10.70 3.45 -14.12
N ASP A 267 -10.53 2.51 -13.20
CA ASP A 267 -9.55 2.62 -12.12
C ASP A 267 -8.11 2.61 -12.67
N ALA A 268 -7.81 1.77 -13.64
CA ALA A 268 -6.48 1.69 -14.23
C ALA A 268 -6.06 3.00 -14.91
N GLU A 269 -6.99 3.69 -15.62
CA GLU A 269 -6.74 5.02 -16.22
C GLU A 269 -6.41 6.10 -15.17
N ARG A 270 -7.02 6.01 -13.98
CA ARG A 270 -6.73 6.92 -12.87
C ARG A 270 -5.44 6.53 -12.15
N PHE A 271 -5.30 5.26 -11.82
CA PHE A 271 -4.21 4.77 -10.98
C PHE A 271 -2.85 4.82 -11.69
N ILE A 272 -2.81 4.65 -13.02
CA ILE A 272 -1.55 4.81 -13.76
C ILE A 272 -1.00 6.22 -13.63
N LYS A 273 -1.87 7.24 -13.58
CA LYS A 273 -1.49 8.63 -13.31
C LYS A 273 -1.04 8.84 -11.87
N PHE A 274 -1.72 8.21 -10.90
CA PHE A 274 -1.49 8.41 -9.46
C PHE A 274 -0.24 7.72 -8.96
N TYR A 275 0.02 6.51 -9.40
CA TYR A 275 0.97 5.60 -8.76
C TYR A 275 2.24 5.32 -9.57
N THR A 276 2.36 5.83 -10.81
CA THR A 276 3.57 5.65 -11.61
C THR A 276 4.39 6.92 -11.75
N PHE A 277 5.64 6.79 -12.23
CA PHE A 277 6.50 7.90 -12.62
C PHE A 277 6.57 8.07 -14.14
N LEU A 278 5.71 7.40 -14.88
CA LEU A 278 5.66 7.50 -16.33
C LEU A 278 5.34 8.94 -16.75
N TRP A 279 5.91 9.36 -17.87
CA TRP A 279 5.66 10.68 -18.43
C TRP A 279 4.23 10.79 -18.98
N LYS A 280 3.74 12.01 -19.07
CA LYS A 280 2.39 12.32 -19.54
C LYS A 280 2.11 11.67 -20.88
N GLU A 281 3.01 11.86 -21.84
CA GLU A 281 2.87 11.38 -23.22
C GLU A 281 2.80 9.84 -23.27
N GLU A 282 3.58 9.17 -22.42
CA GLU A 282 3.58 7.71 -22.32
C GLU A 282 2.25 7.20 -21.75
N ILE A 283 1.76 7.82 -20.67
CA ILE A 283 0.48 7.45 -20.08
C ILE A 283 -0.67 7.67 -21.06
N GLU A 284 -0.71 8.82 -21.75
CA GLU A 284 -1.74 9.12 -22.73
C GLU A 284 -1.73 8.13 -23.91
N SER A 285 -0.53 7.75 -24.39
CA SER A 285 -0.39 6.70 -25.42
C SER A 285 -0.90 5.34 -24.94
N LEU A 286 -0.57 4.93 -23.72
CA LEU A 286 -1.02 3.66 -23.13
C LEU A 286 -2.55 3.63 -22.96
N ILE A 287 -3.16 4.73 -22.55
CA ILE A 287 -4.61 4.86 -22.43
C ILE A 287 -5.29 4.70 -23.80
N GLU A 288 -4.79 5.37 -24.84
CA GLU A 288 -5.34 5.25 -26.19
C GLU A 288 -5.17 3.83 -26.76
N GLU A 289 -4.02 3.19 -26.56
CA GLU A 289 -3.83 1.80 -26.95
C GLU A 289 -4.81 0.87 -26.21
N HIS A 290 -5.00 1.09 -24.91
CA HIS A 290 -5.90 0.28 -24.11
C HIS A 290 -7.35 0.38 -24.59
N LYS A 291 -7.82 1.57 -24.96
CA LYS A 291 -9.17 1.77 -25.51
C LYS A 291 -9.44 0.97 -26.79
N THR A 292 -8.42 0.71 -27.59
CA THR A 292 -8.56 -0.08 -28.83
C THR A 292 -8.65 -1.59 -28.59
N ALA A 293 -8.03 -2.09 -27.52
CA ALA A 293 -7.98 -3.52 -27.17
C ALA A 293 -8.03 -3.75 -25.65
N PRO A 294 -9.13 -3.41 -24.93
CA PRO A 294 -9.20 -3.51 -23.46
C PRO A 294 -8.96 -4.92 -22.94
N HIS A 295 -9.34 -5.96 -23.71
CA HIS A 295 -9.16 -7.36 -23.36
C HIS A 295 -7.70 -7.79 -23.23
N GLU A 296 -6.73 -7.07 -23.81
CA GLU A 296 -5.30 -7.30 -23.66
C GLU A 296 -4.75 -6.81 -22.29
N ARG A 297 -5.51 -5.95 -21.60
CA ARG A 297 -5.20 -5.40 -20.28
C ARG A 297 -3.81 -4.75 -20.21
N LYS A 298 -3.37 -4.10 -21.29
CA LYS A 298 -2.03 -3.48 -21.37
C LYS A 298 -1.84 -2.43 -20.28
N LEU A 299 -2.86 -1.61 -20.04
CA LEU A 299 -2.83 -0.54 -19.03
C LEU A 299 -2.66 -1.11 -17.63
N GLN A 300 -3.45 -2.13 -17.25
CA GLN A 300 -3.34 -2.79 -15.95
C GLN A 300 -2.01 -3.51 -15.78
N LYS A 301 -1.50 -4.16 -16.83
CA LYS A 301 -0.19 -4.82 -16.81
C LYS A 301 0.93 -3.82 -16.55
N LYS A 302 0.91 -2.67 -17.25
CA LYS A 302 1.93 -1.63 -17.04
C LYS A 302 1.81 -0.98 -15.67
N LEU A 303 0.61 -0.71 -15.19
CA LEU A 303 0.36 -0.24 -13.84
C LEU A 303 0.91 -1.22 -12.78
N ALA A 304 0.59 -2.50 -12.91
CA ALA A 304 1.04 -3.53 -11.98
C ALA A 304 2.58 -3.72 -12.00
N GLU A 305 3.20 -3.65 -13.18
CA GLU A 305 4.66 -3.64 -13.34
C GLU A 305 5.30 -2.49 -12.56
N GLU A 306 4.93 -1.25 -12.91
CA GLU A 306 5.53 -0.03 -12.36
C GLU A 306 5.41 0.03 -10.84
N VAL A 307 4.21 -0.24 -10.31
CA VAL A 307 3.98 -0.10 -8.87
C VAL A 307 4.60 -1.25 -8.09
N THR A 308 4.53 -2.49 -8.59
CA THR A 308 5.15 -3.64 -7.91
C THR A 308 6.67 -3.53 -7.92
N ALA A 309 7.27 -3.16 -9.04
CA ALA A 309 8.72 -2.96 -9.13
C ALA A 309 9.20 -1.82 -8.23
N TRP A 310 8.43 -0.74 -8.09
CA TRP A 310 8.78 0.36 -7.20
C TRP A 310 8.70 -0.01 -5.72
N VAL A 311 7.70 -0.79 -5.30
CA VAL A 311 7.48 -1.15 -3.89
C VAL A 311 8.34 -2.34 -3.46
N HIS A 312 8.43 -3.38 -4.28
CA HIS A 312 9.05 -4.66 -3.91
C HIS A 312 10.37 -4.93 -4.62
N GLY A 313 10.71 -4.15 -5.64
CA GLY A 313 11.87 -4.36 -6.49
C GLY A 313 11.56 -5.16 -7.75
N LYS A 314 12.46 -5.02 -8.75
CA LYS A 314 12.29 -5.63 -10.07
C LYS A 314 12.27 -7.16 -10.00
N ASP A 315 13.12 -7.75 -9.18
CA ASP A 315 13.22 -9.22 -9.07
C ASP A 315 11.91 -9.83 -8.52
N GLU A 316 11.31 -9.20 -7.52
CA GLU A 316 10.03 -9.66 -6.97
C GLU A 316 8.87 -9.43 -7.94
N TYR A 317 8.90 -8.35 -8.72
CA TYR A 317 7.95 -8.16 -9.82
C TYR A 317 8.07 -9.27 -10.87
N GLU A 318 9.28 -9.62 -11.32
CA GLU A 318 9.50 -10.67 -12.32
C GLU A 318 9.00 -12.04 -11.83
N LYS A 319 9.19 -12.36 -10.55
CA LYS A 319 8.63 -13.56 -9.92
C LYS A 319 7.09 -13.52 -9.93
N ALA A 320 6.48 -12.40 -9.52
CA ALA A 320 5.04 -12.23 -9.49
C ALA A 320 4.41 -12.32 -10.89
N LEU A 321 5.08 -11.72 -11.90
CA LEU A 321 4.68 -11.82 -13.31
C LEU A 321 4.71 -13.27 -13.79
N LYS A 322 5.83 -13.98 -13.56
CA LYS A 322 5.99 -15.38 -13.93
C LYS A 322 4.92 -16.26 -13.28
N ALA A 323 4.66 -16.06 -11.99
CA ALA A 323 3.60 -16.76 -11.26
C ALA A 323 2.21 -16.52 -11.88
N SER A 324 1.91 -15.27 -12.25
CA SER A 324 0.67 -14.91 -12.92
C SER A 324 0.52 -15.56 -14.30
N GLU A 325 1.59 -15.57 -15.08
CA GLU A 325 1.61 -16.24 -16.39
C GLU A 325 1.44 -17.75 -16.27
N ILE A 326 2.02 -18.36 -15.24
CA ILE A 326 1.86 -19.79 -14.94
C ILE A 326 0.39 -20.10 -14.62
N LEU A 327 -0.30 -19.26 -13.85
CA LEU A 327 -1.70 -19.50 -13.49
C LEU A 327 -2.67 -19.29 -14.64
N PHE A 328 -2.55 -18.16 -15.31
CA PHE A 328 -3.55 -17.67 -16.27
C PHE A 328 -3.12 -17.78 -17.73
N GLY A 329 -1.82 -18.05 -17.98
CA GLY A 329 -1.24 -18.18 -19.29
C GLY A 329 -1.24 -19.61 -19.85
N ARG A 330 -0.51 -19.78 -20.95
CA ARG A 330 -0.25 -21.07 -21.60
C ARG A 330 1.07 -21.69 -21.10
N SER A 331 1.38 -21.54 -19.81
CA SER A 331 2.63 -22.04 -19.23
C SER A 331 2.74 -23.57 -19.29
N THR A 332 3.96 -24.05 -19.39
CA THR A 332 4.30 -25.47 -19.38
C THR A 332 4.40 -26.01 -17.94
N ALA A 333 4.48 -27.32 -17.78
CA ALA A 333 4.73 -27.92 -16.46
C ALA A 333 6.14 -27.57 -15.95
N GLU A 334 7.11 -27.35 -16.83
CA GLU A 334 8.47 -26.94 -16.48
C GLU A 334 8.50 -25.56 -15.80
N ASP A 335 7.67 -24.63 -16.28
CA ASP A 335 7.51 -23.32 -15.66
C ASP A 335 6.97 -23.44 -14.24
N LEU A 336 5.97 -24.32 -14.02
CA LEU A 336 5.38 -24.56 -12.72
C LEU A 336 6.40 -25.17 -11.73
N VAL A 337 7.16 -26.18 -12.18
CA VAL A 337 8.20 -26.85 -11.37
C VAL A 337 9.32 -25.89 -10.95
N SER A 338 9.52 -24.80 -11.69
CA SER A 338 10.55 -23.79 -11.39
C SER A 338 10.15 -22.78 -10.29
N LEU A 339 8.92 -22.86 -9.74
CA LEU A 339 8.49 -22.01 -8.64
C LEU A 339 9.12 -22.46 -7.31
N ASP A 340 9.48 -21.51 -6.46
CA ASP A 340 9.81 -21.77 -5.06
C ASP A 340 8.55 -22.04 -4.23
N GLU A 341 8.73 -22.64 -3.04
CA GLU A 341 7.64 -23.01 -2.13
C GLU A 341 6.74 -21.82 -1.77
N GLU A 342 7.34 -20.66 -1.45
CA GLU A 342 6.61 -19.45 -1.04
C GLU A 342 5.69 -18.98 -2.18
N THR A 343 6.23 -18.80 -3.36
CA THR A 343 5.48 -18.37 -4.55
C THR A 343 4.42 -19.40 -4.94
N PHE A 344 4.73 -20.70 -4.88
CA PHE A 344 3.78 -21.74 -5.21
C PHE A 344 2.56 -21.73 -4.27
N LEU A 345 2.80 -21.66 -2.95
CA LEU A 345 1.72 -21.64 -1.96
C LEU A 345 0.86 -20.39 -2.04
N GLU A 346 1.47 -19.25 -2.37
CA GLU A 346 0.73 -17.99 -2.57
C GLU A 346 -0.16 -18.01 -3.82
N VAL A 347 0.38 -18.52 -4.90
CA VAL A 347 -0.32 -18.67 -6.18
C VAL A 347 -1.57 -19.55 -6.02
N PHE A 348 -1.46 -20.59 -5.20
CA PHE A 348 -2.54 -21.55 -4.93
C PHE A 348 -3.18 -21.36 -3.54
N ASP A 349 -3.14 -20.15 -2.98
CA ASP A 349 -3.79 -19.85 -1.71
C ASP A 349 -5.28 -20.21 -1.74
N GLY A 350 -5.73 -20.91 -0.67
CA GLY A 350 -7.10 -21.41 -0.57
C GLY A 350 -7.39 -22.69 -1.36
N VAL A 351 -6.43 -23.23 -2.11
CA VAL A 351 -6.58 -24.55 -2.75
C VAL A 351 -6.49 -25.65 -1.69
N PRO A 352 -7.42 -26.63 -1.67
CA PRO A 352 -7.34 -27.76 -0.75
C PRO A 352 -6.01 -28.50 -0.89
N GLN A 353 -5.41 -28.86 0.25
CA GLN A 353 -4.13 -29.56 0.28
C GLN A 353 -4.09 -30.69 1.31
N LYS A 354 -3.21 -31.66 1.07
CA LYS A 354 -2.96 -32.76 2.00
C LYS A 354 -1.48 -33.15 2.02
N GLU A 355 -0.95 -33.40 3.21
CA GLU A 355 0.37 -33.99 3.40
C GLU A 355 0.31 -35.49 3.12
N VAL A 356 1.22 -35.97 2.28
CA VAL A 356 1.34 -37.40 1.91
C VAL A 356 2.80 -37.79 1.94
N VAL A 357 3.10 -38.93 2.56
CA VAL A 357 4.49 -39.43 2.63
C VAL A 357 5.04 -39.76 1.25
N LYS A 358 6.34 -39.49 1.05
CA LYS A 358 7.01 -39.61 -0.24
C LYS A 358 6.78 -40.93 -0.96
N ASN A 359 6.80 -42.05 -0.22
CA ASN A 359 6.58 -43.41 -0.74
C ASN A 359 5.14 -43.68 -1.23
N ASP A 360 4.19 -42.84 -0.79
CA ASP A 360 2.79 -42.87 -1.20
C ASP A 360 2.48 -41.92 -2.35
N VAL A 361 3.49 -41.21 -2.85
CA VAL A 361 3.38 -40.31 -4.01
C VAL A 361 4.23 -40.78 -5.19
N LEU A 362 5.53 -41.03 -4.93
CA LEU A 362 6.47 -41.38 -6.00
C LEU A 362 6.38 -42.84 -6.39
N GLY A 363 6.29 -43.12 -7.69
CA GLY A 363 6.20 -44.48 -8.23
C GLY A 363 4.88 -45.20 -7.98
N VAL A 364 3.91 -44.52 -7.34
CA VAL A 364 2.58 -45.10 -7.05
C VAL A 364 1.66 -44.94 -8.25
N ASN A 365 0.76 -45.92 -8.43
CA ASN A 365 -0.26 -45.84 -9.47
C ASN A 365 -1.12 -44.59 -9.29
N ILE A 366 -1.31 -43.83 -10.37
CA ILE A 366 -2.00 -42.53 -10.32
C ILE A 366 -3.46 -42.67 -9.82
N ILE A 367 -4.16 -43.78 -10.06
CA ILE A 367 -5.51 -43.99 -9.55
C ILE A 367 -5.49 -44.02 -8.02
N ASP A 368 -4.51 -44.70 -7.42
CA ASP A 368 -4.34 -44.75 -5.97
C ASP A 368 -3.97 -43.40 -5.39
N LEU A 369 -3.06 -42.66 -6.07
CA LEU A 369 -2.68 -41.31 -5.67
C LEU A 369 -3.87 -40.35 -5.68
N LEU A 370 -4.64 -40.33 -6.76
CA LEU A 370 -5.80 -39.45 -6.91
C LEU A 370 -6.92 -39.73 -5.91
N SER A 371 -7.05 -40.98 -5.42
CA SER A 371 -8.15 -41.41 -4.55
C SER A 371 -7.70 -41.64 -3.10
N GLU A 372 -7.12 -42.82 -2.82
CA GLU A 372 -6.84 -43.26 -1.45
C GLU A 372 -5.75 -42.43 -0.75
N LYS A 373 -4.69 -42.07 -1.49
CA LYS A 373 -3.53 -41.39 -0.91
C LYS A 373 -3.79 -39.87 -0.71
N SER A 374 -4.19 -39.16 -1.75
CA SER A 374 -4.46 -37.72 -1.63
C SER A 374 -5.88 -37.41 -1.14
N GLY A 375 -6.88 -38.24 -1.50
CA GLY A 375 -8.29 -37.95 -1.24
C GLY A 375 -8.87 -36.86 -2.17
N PHE A 376 -8.17 -36.52 -3.25
CA PHE A 376 -8.63 -35.55 -4.24
C PHE A 376 -9.93 -35.99 -4.91
N LEU A 377 -10.02 -37.28 -5.24
CA LEU A 377 -11.21 -37.92 -5.78
C LEU A 377 -11.78 -38.93 -4.79
N LYS A 378 -13.09 -39.12 -4.79
CA LYS A 378 -13.80 -39.89 -3.76
C LYS A 378 -13.54 -41.39 -3.84
N SER A 379 -13.15 -41.91 -5.02
CA SER A 379 -12.96 -43.35 -5.23
C SER A 379 -12.06 -43.65 -6.43
N LYS A 380 -11.50 -44.86 -6.47
CA LYS A 380 -10.76 -45.40 -7.64
C LYS A 380 -11.62 -45.45 -8.91
N SER A 381 -12.91 -45.75 -8.78
CA SER A 381 -13.84 -45.74 -9.91
C SER A 381 -14.02 -44.34 -10.51
N GLU A 382 -14.09 -43.30 -9.66
CA GLU A 382 -14.11 -41.91 -10.12
C GLU A 382 -12.79 -41.54 -10.80
N ALA A 383 -11.66 -41.88 -10.19
CA ALA A 383 -10.32 -41.59 -10.76
C ALA A 383 -10.17 -42.23 -12.15
N THR A 384 -10.55 -43.50 -12.29
CA THR A 384 -10.52 -44.22 -13.59
C THR A 384 -11.42 -43.56 -14.64
N ARG A 385 -12.61 -43.13 -14.25
CA ARG A 385 -13.55 -42.46 -15.17
C ARG A 385 -13.00 -41.10 -15.63
N GLU A 386 -12.50 -40.29 -14.71
CA GLU A 386 -11.97 -38.95 -15.00
C GLU A 386 -10.68 -39.03 -15.86
N LEU A 387 -9.81 -40.01 -15.62
CA LEU A 387 -8.62 -40.27 -16.45
C LEU A 387 -9.04 -40.70 -17.89
N LYS A 388 -9.98 -41.62 -18.05
CA LYS A 388 -10.50 -41.99 -19.38
C LYS A 388 -11.17 -40.84 -20.10
N GLY A 389 -11.80 -39.93 -19.35
CA GLY A 389 -12.40 -38.71 -19.89
C GLY A 389 -11.37 -37.59 -20.18
N ASN A 390 -10.06 -37.82 -20.03
CA ASN A 390 -9.00 -36.86 -20.18
C ASN A 390 -9.21 -35.58 -19.35
N ALA A 391 -9.83 -35.75 -18.16
CA ALA A 391 -10.15 -34.63 -17.27
C ALA A 391 -9.04 -34.30 -16.28
N ILE A 392 -8.09 -35.22 -16.03
CA ILE A 392 -7.04 -35.06 -15.02
C ILE A 392 -5.74 -34.51 -15.63
N SER A 393 -5.12 -33.62 -14.87
CA SER A 393 -3.76 -33.12 -15.12
C SER A 393 -2.96 -33.21 -13.84
N VAL A 394 -1.65 -33.45 -13.98
CA VAL A 394 -0.64 -33.25 -12.94
C VAL A 394 0.27 -32.12 -13.42
N ASN A 395 0.53 -31.16 -12.58
CA ASN A 395 1.32 -29.98 -12.92
C ASN A 395 0.90 -29.35 -14.28
N LYS A 396 -0.42 -29.24 -14.50
CA LYS A 396 -1.06 -28.77 -15.74
C LYS A 396 -0.85 -29.65 -16.99
N GLN A 397 -0.08 -30.71 -16.92
CA GLN A 397 0.03 -31.69 -18.03
C GLN A 397 -1.05 -32.73 -17.92
N LYS A 398 -1.72 -32.99 -19.05
CA LYS A 398 -2.69 -34.09 -19.15
C LYS A 398 -1.99 -35.42 -18.96
N ILE A 399 -2.55 -36.25 -18.11
CA ILE A 399 -2.04 -37.60 -17.80
C ILE A 399 -3.06 -38.67 -18.12
N ASN A 400 -2.56 -39.90 -18.23
CA ASN A 400 -3.37 -41.10 -18.39
C ASN A 400 -3.18 -42.07 -17.20
N ASP A 401 -3.79 -43.24 -17.26
CA ASP A 401 -3.80 -44.24 -16.18
C ASP A 401 -2.45 -44.98 -15.97
N VAL A 402 -1.50 -44.83 -16.88
CA VAL A 402 -0.14 -45.40 -16.74
C VAL A 402 0.87 -44.40 -16.13
N TYR A 403 0.45 -43.16 -15.91
CA TYR A 403 1.34 -42.13 -15.29
C TYR A 403 1.69 -42.52 -13.86
N THR A 404 2.95 -42.31 -13.51
CA THR A 404 3.46 -42.38 -12.13
C THR A 404 4.30 -41.13 -11.87
N ALA A 405 4.08 -40.47 -10.71
CA ALA A 405 4.84 -39.33 -10.34
C ALA A 405 6.29 -39.71 -9.95
N ASN A 406 7.23 -38.87 -10.32
CA ASN A 406 8.66 -39.04 -10.01
C ASN A 406 9.22 -37.74 -9.38
N GLU A 407 10.48 -37.76 -8.95
CA GLU A 407 11.09 -36.60 -8.26
C GLU A 407 11.15 -35.34 -9.13
N SER A 408 11.30 -35.48 -10.44
CA SER A 408 11.33 -34.31 -11.36
C SER A 408 9.95 -33.64 -11.54
N ASP A 409 8.87 -34.31 -11.13
CA ASP A 409 7.52 -33.75 -11.15
C ASP A 409 7.25 -32.87 -9.91
N LEU A 410 8.11 -32.97 -8.89
CA LEU A 410 7.90 -32.20 -7.66
C LEU A 410 8.29 -30.75 -7.83
N ILE A 411 7.36 -29.85 -7.57
CA ILE A 411 7.55 -28.40 -7.48
C ILE A 411 8.32 -28.14 -6.19
N ASP A 412 9.46 -27.44 -6.27
CA ASP A 412 10.40 -27.20 -5.16
C ASP A 412 10.75 -28.48 -4.37
N GLY A 413 10.76 -29.64 -5.05
CA GLY A 413 11.03 -30.93 -4.41
C GLY A 413 9.97 -31.40 -3.40
N LYS A 414 8.84 -30.71 -3.25
CA LYS A 414 7.88 -30.91 -2.17
C LYS A 414 6.41 -30.98 -2.59
N PHE A 415 6.02 -30.40 -3.73
CA PHE A 415 4.61 -30.26 -4.06
C PHE A 415 4.26 -30.92 -5.40
N LEU A 416 3.05 -31.45 -5.48
CA LEU A 416 2.46 -31.92 -6.73
C LEU A 416 1.09 -31.29 -6.88
N LEU A 417 0.83 -30.63 -8.02
CA LEU A 417 -0.44 -30.01 -8.31
C LEU A 417 -1.34 -30.95 -9.09
N LEU A 418 -2.41 -31.40 -8.48
CA LEU A 418 -3.47 -32.20 -9.13
C LEU A 418 -4.56 -31.25 -9.63
N GLN A 419 -5.10 -31.54 -10.82
CA GLN A 419 -6.16 -30.72 -11.42
C GLN A 419 -7.20 -31.60 -12.09
N LYS A 420 -8.50 -31.28 -11.84
CA LYS A 420 -9.65 -31.87 -12.54
C LYS A 420 -10.42 -30.79 -13.31
N GLY A 421 -10.50 -30.96 -14.63
CA GLY A 421 -11.10 -29.93 -15.50
C GLY A 421 -10.32 -28.61 -15.48
N LYS A 422 -11.03 -27.47 -15.57
CA LYS A 422 -10.37 -26.13 -15.64
C LYS A 422 -10.26 -25.41 -14.29
N LYS A 423 -11.03 -25.79 -13.29
CA LYS A 423 -11.20 -24.97 -12.06
C LYS A 423 -10.94 -25.72 -10.74
N SER A 424 -10.86 -27.05 -10.75
CA SER A 424 -10.65 -27.81 -9.52
C SER A 424 -9.19 -28.19 -9.37
N TYR A 425 -8.52 -27.59 -8.39
CA TYR A 425 -7.13 -27.84 -8.05
C TYR A 425 -7.02 -28.51 -6.67
N PHE A 426 -5.95 -29.27 -6.47
CA PHE A 426 -5.60 -29.88 -5.19
C PHE A 426 -4.08 -30.02 -5.08
N ILE A 427 -3.54 -29.71 -3.93
CA ILE A 427 -2.10 -29.77 -3.66
C ILE A 427 -1.79 -31.00 -2.83
N VAL A 428 -0.85 -31.81 -3.31
CA VAL A 428 -0.20 -32.85 -2.51
C VAL A 428 1.12 -32.28 -2.01
N LYS A 429 1.24 -32.12 -0.69
CA LYS A 429 2.50 -31.75 -0.04
C LYS A 429 3.22 -33.03 0.36
N VAL A 430 4.38 -33.28 -0.23
CA VAL A 430 5.19 -34.49 0.00
C VAL A 430 6.05 -34.29 1.25
N ILE A 431 5.92 -35.23 2.22
CA ILE A 431 6.68 -35.23 3.47
C ILE A 431 7.50 -36.51 3.62
#